data_6b25feaa856b16ec1408162b5c12bbff
#
_entry.id   6b25feaa856b16ec1408162b5c12bbff
#
_cell.length_a   1.000
_cell.length_b   1.000
_cell.length_c   1.000
_cell.angle_alpha   90.00
_cell.angle_beta   90.00
_cell.angle_gamma   90.00
#
_symmetry.space_group_name_H-M   'P 1'
#
loop_
_entity.id
_entity.type
_entity.pdbx_description
1 polymer ?
#
loop_
_entity_poly.entity_id
_entity_poly.type
_entity_poly.pdbx_seq_one_letter_code
_entity_poly.pdbx_strand_id
1 'polypeptide(L)'
;MRKIIYAALGLLILLSPALHAQQKQGEPIKMKPNMKVNFKQLAAYEKLHPVSHKKEAEGEQDEDAKIFPPIFTADTVLANPTQNTLLTNSGQKNSLSQANSPSATLTFYGVPQDGWIPPDPDGAVGPNYVVEVTNDDVTIFNKTGAQVMQFGQNTLTNAIGCVTNGDMHVVYDPVNEHFLICMLLNSSPENANVGTPQPYTTVGIAYGVSVTNDPTGDWELNYFDANTTFIDFPGMGYDPTWFVITGNDITNGGAKMWVFDYSTVLNNSNTQGSTGYYFNLGSGYNTLGPAQTYDPTANTEYIVADGGDGTHMQLYTITGNSGSTPVFTTSTQLTSSSPWSETAVGVNALGSTTPIETGLDCRVYSAIYVNGQLWFTHNVYLPSSSPTYTGIDW
;
A
#
# COMPACT_ATOMS: atom_id res chain seq x y z
N MET A 1 -65.08 12.72 50.10
CA MET A 1 -64.54 11.91 48.95
C MET A 1 -63.38 12.61 48.38
N ARG A 2 -62.15 12.16 48.74
CA ARG A 2 -60.87 12.68 48.18
C ARG A 2 -60.48 11.83 46.99
N LYS A 3 -60.37 12.42 45.80
CA LYS A 3 -59.84 11.77 44.60
C LYS A 3 -58.31 11.82 44.64
N ILE A 4 -57.67 10.66 44.69
CA ILE A 4 -56.23 10.50 44.56
C ILE A 4 -55.95 10.39 43.05
N ILE A 5 -55.17 11.35 42.51
CA ILE A 5 -54.69 11.34 41.14
C ILE A 5 -53.33 10.71 41.19
N TYR A 6 -53.12 9.52 40.58
CA TYR A 6 -51.83 8.90 40.34
C TYR A 6 -51.25 9.52 39.09
N ALA A 7 -50.19 10.28 39.25
CA ALA A 7 -49.35 10.71 38.15
C ALA A 7 -48.35 9.57 37.82
N ALA A 8 -48.55 8.89 36.70
CA ALA A 8 -47.61 7.93 36.18
C ALA A 8 -46.43 8.72 35.57
N LEU A 9 -45.27 8.71 36.24
CA LEU A 9 -44.03 9.26 35.73
C LEU A 9 -43.44 8.22 34.74
N GLY A 10 -43.69 8.43 33.44
CA GLY A 10 -43.05 7.65 32.38
C GLY A 10 -41.56 7.97 32.30
N LEU A 11 -40.72 7.05 32.76
CA LEU A 11 -39.29 7.11 32.58
C LEU A 11 -38.97 6.83 31.12
N LEU A 12 -38.81 7.88 30.32
CA LEU A 12 -38.30 7.77 28.94
C LEU A 12 -36.81 7.48 29.02
N ILE A 13 -36.43 6.21 28.97
CA ILE A 13 -35.03 5.81 28.77
C ILE A 13 -34.74 6.15 27.31
N LEU A 14 -34.05 7.27 27.08
CA LEU A 14 -33.40 7.57 25.82
C LEU A 14 -32.25 6.56 25.68
N LEU A 15 -32.55 5.45 25.01
CA LEU A 15 -31.49 4.60 24.43
C LEU A 15 -30.82 5.42 23.35
N SER A 16 -29.76 6.17 23.71
CA SER A 16 -28.77 6.58 22.73
C SER A 16 -28.30 5.30 22.05
N PRO A 17 -28.34 5.18 20.73
CA PRO A 17 -27.64 4.11 20.06
C PRO A 17 -26.16 4.30 20.42
N ALA A 18 -25.68 3.51 21.37
CA ALA A 18 -24.24 3.35 21.50
C ALA A 18 -23.81 2.85 20.14
N LEU A 19 -23.00 3.64 19.41
CA LEU A 19 -22.28 3.15 18.26
C LEU A 19 -21.41 2.00 18.79
N HIS A 20 -21.93 0.78 18.69
CA HIS A 20 -21.14 -0.39 18.97
C HIS A 20 -20.12 -0.47 17.84
N ALA A 21 -18.87 -0.29 18.17
CA ALA A 21 -17.78 -0.53 17.23
C ALA A 21 -18.01 -1.92 16.60
N GLN A 22 -18.18 -1.96 15.29
CA GLN A 22 -18.41 -3.21 14.60
C GLN A 22 -17.13 -4.04 14.69
N GLN A 23 -17.20 -5.16 15.37
CA GLN A 23 -16.07 -6.09 15.49
C GLN A 23 -16.26 -7.28 14.56
N LYS A 24 -15.20 -7.68 13.89
CA LYS A 24 -15.13 -8.90 13.09
C LYS A 24 -13.93 -9.73 13.54
N GLN A 25 -14.09 -11.04 13.58
CA GLN A 25 -13.00 -11.98 13.80
C GLN A 25 -12.51 -12.53 12.48
N GLY A 26 -11.20 -12.73 12.37
CA GLY A 26 -10.58 -13.32 11.19
C GLY A 26 -10.92 -14.80 11.05
N GLU A 27 -11.13 -15.22 9.81
CA GLU A 27 -11.26 -16.64 9.46
C GLU A 27 -9.85 -17.23 9.32
N PRO A 28 -9.49 -18.31 10.04
CA PRO A 28 -8.15 -18.88 9.94
C PRO A 28 -7.92 -19.45 8.54
N ILE A 29 -6.77 -19.14 7.96
CA ILE A 29 -6.30 -19.66 6.70
C ILE A 29 -5.06 -20.53 6.90
N LYS A 30 -5.00 -21.64 6.17
CA LYS A 30 -3.84 -22.53 6.20
C LYS A 30 -2.85 -22.11 5.13
N MET A 31 -1.76 -21.50 5.58
CA MET A 31 -0.66 -21.14 4.70
C MET A 31 0.21 -22.37 4.39
N LYS A 32 0.86 -22.32 3.23
CA LYS A 32 1.90 -23.28 2.86
C LYS A 32 3.22 -22.95 3.56
N PRO A 33 4.15 -23.93 3.63
CA PRO A 33 5.52 -23.62 4.01
C PRO A 33 6.11 -22.55 3.11
N ASN A 34 6.91 -21.65 3.70
CA ASN A 34 7.61 -20.64 2.94
C ASN A 34 8.58 -21.27 1.94
N MET A 35 8.74 -20.63 0.79
CA MET A 35 9.70 -21.00 -0.23
C MET A 35 10.90 -20.08 -0.16
N LYS A 36 12.10 -20.67 -0.04
CA LYS A 36 13.33 -19.92 0.06
C LYS A 36 13.88 -19.60 -1.33
N VAL A 37 14.15 -18.33 -1.59
CA VAL A 37 14.82 -17.86 -2.81
C VAL A 37 16.02 -16.99 -2.44
N ASN A 38 16.98 -16.88 -3.34
CA ASN A 38 18.14 -16.02 -3.16
C ASN A 38 18.21 -15.00 -4.29
N PHE A 39 18.15 -13.71 -3.96
CA PHE A 39 18.05 -12.65 -4.95
C PHE A 39 19.31 -12.53 -5.83
N LYS A 40 20.52 -12.79 -5.29
CA LYS A 40 21.75 -12.87 -6.10
C LYS A 40 21.68 -13.97 -7.15
N GLN A 41 21.07 -15.11 -6.79
CA GLN A 41 20.90 -16.22 -7.73
C GLN A 41 19.84 -15.91 -8.78
N LEU A 42 18.74 -15.24 -8.42
CA LEU A 42 17.70 -14.80 -9.37
C LEU A 42 18.29 -13.82 -10.40
N ALA A 43 19.01 -12.79 -9.95
CA ALA A 43 19.65 -11.82 -10.83
C ALA A 43 20.71 -12.47 -11.74
N ALA A 44 21.46 -13.45 -11.23
CA ALA A 44 22.43 -14.20 -12.04
C ALA A 44 21.73 -15.10 -13.06
N TYR A 45 20.64 -15.74 -12.68
CA TYR A 45 19.81 -16.57 -13.57
C TYR A 45 19.25 -15.74 -14.73
N GLU A 46 18.65 -14.59 -14.45
CA GLU A 46 18.06 -13.73 -15.46
C GLU A 46 19.07 -13.20 -16.47
N LYS A 47 20.30 -12.88 -16.03
CA LYS A 47 21.39 -12.50 -16.95
C LYS A 47 21.73 -13.59 -17.97
N LEU A 48 21.55 -14.86 -17.60
CA LEU A 48 21.80 -16.01 -18.48
C LEU A 48 20.56 -16.40 -19.30
N HIS A 49 19.39 -16.02 -18.82
CA HIS A 49 18.08 -16.33 -19.41
C HIS A 49 17.23 -15.06 -19.45
N PRO A 50 17.59 -14.09 -20.30
CA PRO A 50 16.87 -12.81 -20.35
C PRO A 50 15.38 -13.05 -20.55
N VAL A 51 14.57 -12.58 -19.62
CA VAL A 51 13.11 -12.57 -19.75
C VAL A 51 12.76 -11.41 -20.67
N SER A 52 11.89 -11.65 -21.64
CA SER A 52 11.34 -10.54 -22.42
C SER A 52 10.42 -9.76 -21.50
N HIS A 53 10.82 -8.56 -21.11
CA HIS A 53 9.94 -7.62 -20.44
C HIS A 53 8.83 -7.28 -21.44
N LYS A 54 7.67 -7.91 -21.29
CA LYS A 54 6.52 -7.54 -22.08
C LYS A 54 6.03 -6.19 -21.60
N LYS A 55 6.02 -5.23 -22.50
CA LYS A 55 5.33 -3.97 -22.30
C LYS A 55 3.82 -4.26 -22.31
N GLU A 56 3.27 -4.51 -21.16
CA GLU A 56 1.82 -4.66 -20.99
C GLU A 56 1.31 -3.43 -20.28
N ALA A 57 0.47 -2.65 -20.95
CA ALA A 57 -0.33 -1.64 -20.27
C ALA A 57 -1.38 -2.37 -19.43
N GLU A 58 -1.46 -2.04 -18.14
CA GLU A 58 -2.64 -2.38 -17.38
C GLU A 58 -3.85 -1.74 -18.07
N GLY A 59 -4.70 -2.53 -18.52
CA GLY A 59 -6.09 -2.54 -18.95
C GLY A 59 -6.85 -1.30 -19.27
N GLU A 60 -6.33 -0.13 -19.26
CA GLU A 60 -6.95 1.00 -19.94
C GLU A 60 -6.33 1.12 -21.34
N GLN A 61 -7.16 0.89 -22.35
CA GLN A 61 -6.82 1.24 -23.73
C GLN A 61 -6.78 2.76 -23.81
N ASP A 62 -5.75 3.37 -23.24
CA ASP A 62 -5.44 4.74 -23.54
C ASP A 62 -4.73 4.75 -24.91
N GLU A 63 -5.49 5.07 -25.96
CA GLU A 63 -4.91 5.29 -27.28
C GLU A 63 -3.90 6.44 -27.30
N ASP A 64 -3.86 7.25 -26.24
CA ASP A 64 -2.94 8.36 -26.05
C ASP A 64 -1.55 7.93 -25.54
N ALA A 65 -1.37 6.71 -25.02
CA ALA A 65 -0.07 6.16 -24.59
C ALA A 65 0.98 6.07 -25.72
N LYS A 66 0.58 6.30 -26.97
CA LYS A 66 1.48 6.29 -28.14
C LYS A 66 2.29 7.57 -28.33
N ILE A 67 2.15 8.59 -27.51
CA ILE A 67 2.61 9.95 -27.82
C ILE A 67 3.77 10.43 -26.91
N PHE A 68 4.20 9.69 -25.91
CA PHE A 68 5.34 10.13 -25.12
C PHE A 68 6.67 9.69 -25.74
N PRO A 69 7.40 10.60 -26.40
CA PRO A 69 8.82 10.34 -26.66
C PRO A 69 9.52 10.25 -25.30
N PRO A 70 10.59 9.44 -25.16
CA PRO A 70 11.36 9.39 -23.92
C PRO A 70 11.83 10.82 -23.61
N ILE A 71 11.29 11.39 -22.55
CA ILE A 71 11.52 12.80 -22.16
C ILE A 71 12.93 13.00 -21.61
N PHE A 72 13.66 11.93 -21.32
CA PHE A 72 15.00 12.00 -20.80
C PHE A 72 16.00 11.27 -21.69
N THR A 73 16.66 12.03 -22.56
CA THR A 73 18.00 11.65 -23.02
C THR A 73 18.94 11.83 -21.84
N ALA A 74 19.86 10.90 -21.65
CA ALA A 74 20.79 10.79 -20.51
C ALA A 74 21.74 12.00 -20.28
N ASP A 75 21.58 13.09 -20.98
CA ASP A 75 22.47 14.27 -20.98
C ASP A 75 21.86 15.54 -20.35
N THR A 76 20.64 15.50 -19.85
CA THR A 76 20.13 16.63 -19.05
C THR A 76 20.60 16.47 -17.60
N VAL A 77 21.83 16.91 -17.32
CA VAL A 77 22.23 17.30 -15.98
C VAL A 77 21.13 18.26 -15.49
N LEU A 78 20.30 17.79 -14.57
CA LEU A 78 19.44 18.67 -13.80
C LEU A 78 20.37 19.64 -13.08
N ALA A 79 20.52 20.84 -13.66
CA ALA A 79 21.13 21.93 -12.95
C ALA A 79 20.44 22.00 -11.59
N ASN A 80 21.24 21.99 -10.51
CA ASN A 80 20.73 22.19 -9.16
C ASN A 80 19.54 23.14 -9.22
N PRO A 81 18.37 22.80 -8.65
CA PRO A 81 17.27 23.72 -8.59
C PRO A 81 17.70 24.90 -7.70
N THR A 82 18.37 25.86 -8.31
CA THR A 82 18.58 27.18 -7.72
C THR A 82 17.18 27.75 -7.61
N GLN A 83 16.65 27.67 -6.41
CA GLN A 83 15.42 28.33 -5.96
C GLN A 83 14.21 28.05 -6.87
N ASN A 84 13.44 27.04 -6.51
CA ASN A 84 12.02 27.06 -6.78
C ASN A 84 11.47 28.38 -6.27
N THR A 85 11.19 29.29 -7.19
CA THR A 85 10.30 30.40 -6.91
C THR A 85 8.95 29.76 -6.70
N LEU A 86 8.62 29.44 -5.45
CA LEU A 86 7.29 29.05 -5.04
C LEU A 86 6.35 30.06 -5.68
N LEU A 87 5.44 29.58 -6.53
CA LEU A 87 4.30 30.36 -6.95
C LEU A 87 3.56 30.74 -5.69
N THR A 88 3.84 31.93 -5.17
CA THR A 88 3.12 32.51 -4.05
C THR A 88 1.71 32.76 -4.53
N ASN A 89 0.82 31.81 -4.27
CA ASN A 89 -0.60 32.11 -4.25
C ASN A 89 -0.82 33.17 -3.18
N SER A 90 -1.04 34.40 -3.64
CA SER A 90 -1.34 35.58 -2.83
C SER A 90 -2.75 35.43 -2.23
N GLY A 91 -2.93 34.55 -1.25
CA GLY A 91 -4.26 34.36 -0.68
C GLY A 91 -4.34 33.76 0.72
N GLN A 92 -3.35 33.07 1.21
CA GLN A 92 -3.39 32.55 2.58
C GLN A 92 -2.10 32.83 3.34
N LYS A 93 -2.17 33.86 4.18
CA LYS A 93 -1.19 34.08 5.24
C LYS A 93 -1.50 33.16 6.42
N ASN A 94 -1.13 31.92 6.33
CA ASN A 94 -0.88 31.14 7.52
C ASN A 94 0.63 31.16 7.76
N SER A 95 1.05 31.97 8.70
CA SER A 95 2.44 32.02 9.19
C SER A 95 2.70 30.80 10.06
N LEU A 96 2.69 29.63 9.48
CA LEU A 96 3.45 28.51 10.01
C LEU A 96 4.91 28.79 9.59
N SER A 97 5.80 28.86 10.55
CA SER A 97 7.23 28.89 10.27
C SER A 97 7.54 27.69 9.39
N GLN A 98 7.86 27.93 8.10
CA GLN A 98 8.33 26.86 7.23
C GLN A 98 9.58 26.28 7.88
N ALA A 99 9.45 25.12 8.49
CA ALA A 99 10.60 24.30 8.76
C ALA A 99 11.13 23.89 7.38
N ASN A 100 12.26 24.46 6.98
CA ASN A 100 12.89 24.06 5.74
C ASN A 100 13.19 22.57 5.83
N SER A 101 12.73 21.80 4.87
CA SER A 101 13.16 20.41 4.70
C SER A 101 14.68 20.37 4.71
N PRO A 102 15.31 19.42 5.43
CA PRO A 102 16.75 19.28 5.36
C PRO A 102 17.17 19.06 3.91
N SER A 103 18.28 19.67 3.50
CA SER A 103 18.82 19.47 2.16
C SER A 103 19.18 17.99 1.97
N ALA A 104 18.85 17.43 0.82
CA ALA A 104 19.31 16.11 0.46
C ALA A 104 20.85 16.07 0.46
N THR A 105 21.42 15.10 1.15
CA THR A 105 22.88 14.89 1.19
C THR A 105 23.38 14.10 -0.01
N LEU A 106 22.51 13.31 -0.61
CA LEU A 106 22.75 12.52 -1.80
C LEU A 106 21.47 12.42 -2.62
N THR A 107 21.59 12.56 -3.93
CA THR A 107 20.53 12.27 -4.90
C THR A 107 21.11 11.35 -5.98
N PHE A 108 20.35 10.38 -6.43
CA PHE A 108 20.71 9.50 -7.53
C PHE A 108 19.47 9.11 -8.33
N TYR A 109 19.66 8.64 -9.55
CA TYR A 109 18.56 8.16 -10.37
C TYR A 109 18.15 6.77 -9.90
N GLY A 110 16.85 6.57 -9.76
CA GLY A 110 16.23 5.26 -9.57
C GLY A 110 16.09 4.48 -10.87
N VAL A 111 15.16 3.55 -10.92
CA VAL A 111 14.86 2.75 -12.11
C VAL A 111 14.31 3.68 -13.22
N PRO A 112 14.90 3.65 -14.45
CA PRO A 112 14.31 4.37 -15.56
C PRO A 112 12.99 3.73 -15.97
N GLN A 113 12.10 4.52 -16.55
CA GLN A 113 10.85 4.00 -17.10
C GLN A 113 11.14 2.91 -18.15
N ASP A 114 10.57 1.73 -17.95
CA ASP A 114 10.74 0.53 -18.77
C ASP A 114 9.64 0.32 -19.82
N GLY A 115 8.58 1.12 -19.73
CA GLY A 115 7.43 1.10 -20.64
C GLY A 115 6.15 0.49 -20.05
N TRP A 116 6.16 0.15 -18.76
CA TRP A 116 4.92 -0.11 -18.01
C TRP A 116 4.15 1.19 -17.76
N ILE A 117 2.83 1.13 -17.85
CA ILE A 117 1.92 2.24 -17.61
C ILE A 117 0.74 1.70 -16.78
N PRO A 118 0.61 2.17 -15.52
CA PRO A 118 1.55 3.01 -14.76
C PRO A 118 2.80 2.24 -14.31
N PRO A 119 3.91 2.92 -13.97
CA PRO A 119 5.14 2.25 -13.52
C PRO A 119 5.11 1.85 -12.04
N ASP A 120 4.26 2.45 -11.21
CA ASP A 120 4.02 2.26 -9.79
C ASP A 120 5.28 2.03 -8.94
N PRO A 121 6.19 3.02 -8.90
CA PRO A 121 7.41 2.87 -8.14
C PRO A 121 7.13 2.96 -6.63
N ASP A 122 7.70 2.03 -5.87
CA ASP A 122 7.74 2.06 -4.42
C ASP A 122 9.16 1.78 -3.93
N GLY A 123 9.49 2.16 -2.70
CA GLY A 123 10.85 2.03 -2.21
C GLY A 123 11.00 2.01 -0.70
N ALA A 124 11.97 1.22 -0.24
CA ALA A 124 12.32 1.10 1.18
C ALA A 124 13.81 1.31 1.41
N VAL A 125 14.12 1.93 2.56
CA VAL A 125 15.49 2.28 2.94
C VAL A 125 15.89 1.54 4.22
N GLY A 126 16.74 0.53 4.07
CA GLY A 126 17.38 -0.17 5.19
C GLY A 126 18.75 0.45 5.58
N PRO A 127 19.50 -0.18 6.47
CA PRO A 127 20.78 0.35 6.95
C PRO A 127 21.82 0.55 5.85
N ASN A 128 21.96 -0.40 4.93
CA ASN A 128 23.01 -0.44 3.92
C ASN A 128 22.51 -0.33 2.47
N TYR A 129 21.22 -0.53 2.25
CA TYR A 129 20.65 -0.62 0.92
C TYR A 129 19.37 0.21 0.81
N VAL A 130 19.05 0.56 -0.43
CA VAL A 130 17.74 1.04 -0.87
C VAL A 130 17.19 -0.01 -1.82
N VAL A 131 15.97 -0.45 -1.60
CA VAL A 131 15.24 -1.34 -2.49
C VAL A 131 14.17 -0.50 -3.17
N GLU A 132 14.16 -0.51 -4.50
CA GLU A 132 13.14 0.10 -5.33
C GLU A 132 12.44 -1.01 -6.11
N VAL A 133 11.13 -0.94 -6.19
CA VAL A 133 10.29 -1.85 -6.96
C VAL A 133 9.41 -1.05 -7.90
N THR A 134 9.12 -1.62 -9.06
CA THR A 134 8.19 -1.06 -10.06
C THR A 134 7.24 -2.16 -10.50
N ASN A 135 6.34 -1.91 -11.43
CA ASN A 135 5.49 -2.96 -12.02
C ASN A 135 6.26 -4.01 -12.83
N ASP A 136 7.54 -3.81 -13.08
CA ASP A 136 8.38 -4.77 -13.82
C ASP A 136 9.56 -5.30 -13.00
N ASP A 137 10.25 -4.45 -12.24
CA ASP A 137 11.56 -4.74 -11.69
C ASP A 137 11.64 -4.66 -10.16
N VAL A 138 12.60 -5.42 -9.62
CA VAL A 138 13.18 -5.25 -8.29
C VAL A 138 14.60 -4.76 -8.45
N THR A 139 14.92 -3.58 -7.94
CA THR A 139 16.26 -2.98 -8.04
C THR A 139 16.80 -2.64 -6.66
N ILE A 140 18.04 -2.99 -6.42
CA ILE A 140 18.72 -2.74 -5.15
C ILE A 140 19.92 -1.83 -5.38
N PHE A 141 19.96 -0.73 -4.64
CA PHE A 141 21.04 0.24 -4.63
C PHE A 141 21.78 0.21 -3.29
N ASN A 142 23.05 0.52 -3.30
CA ASN A 142 23.74 0.83 -2.07
C ASN A 142 23.51 2.30 -1.64
N LYS A 143 23.95 2.67 -0.45
CA LYS A 143 23.78 4.03 0.09
C LYS A 143 24.57 5.11 -0.65
N THR A 144 25.40 4.77 -1.63
CA THR A 144 26.07 5.74 -2.52
C THR A 144 25.32 5.95 -3.84
N GLY A 145 24.17 5.26 -4.02
CA GLY A 145 23.37 5.34 -5.23
C GLY A 145 23.82 4.41 -6.35
N ALA A 146 24.83 3.57 -6.12
CA ALA A 146 25.23 2.58 -7.12
C ALA A 146 24.26 1.40 -7.12
N GLN A 147 23.77 1.05 -8.31
CA GLN A 147 22.96 -0.14 -8.51
C GLN A 147 23.78 -1.40 -8.23
N VAL A 148 23.32 -2.20 -7.28
CA VAL A 148 23.97 -3.45 -6.88
C VAL A 148 23.40 -4.63 -7.65
N MET A 149 22.07 -4.59 -7.89
CA MET A 149 21.31 -5.70 -8.46
C MET A 149 20.02 -5.19 -9.09
N GLN A 150 19.55 -5.90 -10.11
CA GLN A 150 18.23 -5.74 -10.71
C GLN A 150 17.80 -7.08 -11.31
N PHE A 151 16.53 -7.38 -11.22
CA PHE A 151 15.86 -8.50 -11.90
C PHE A 151 14.35 -8.24 -11.96
N GLY A 152 13.69 -8.87 -12.93
CA GLY A 152 12.25 -8.69 -13.15
C GLY A 152 11.39 -9.39 -12.08
N GLN A 153 10.23 -8.83 -11.78
CA GLN A 153 9.23 -9.45 -10.90
C GLN A 153 8.84 -10.85 -11.39
N ASN A 154 8.76 -11.05 -12.71
CA ASN A 154 8.50 -12.36 -13.30
C ASN A 154 9.55 -13.40 -12.92
N THR A 155 10.82 -13.03 -12.82
CA THR A 155 11.89 -13.92 -12.38
C THR A 155 11.67 -14.33 -10.91
N LEU A 156 11.21 -13.40 -10.07
CA LEU A 156 10.89 -13.69 -8.67
C LEU A 156 9.70 -14.62 -8.54
N THR A 157 8.59 -14.31 -9.19
CA THR A 157 7.35 -15.09 -9.07
C THR A 157 7.45 -16.45 -9.74
N ASN A 158 8.17 -16.59 -10.86
CA ASN A 158 8.45 -17.86 -11.50
C ASN A 158 9.22 -18.82 -10.59
N ALA A 159 10.11 -18.30 -9.73
CA ALA A 159 10.84 -19.11 -8.77
C ALA A 159 9.92 -19.80 -7.74
N ILE A 160 8.72 -19.29 -7.53
CA ILE A 160 7.70 -19.87 -6.66
C ILE A 160 6.51 -20.47 -7.43
N GLY A 161 6.64 -20.58 -8.76
CA GLY A 161 5.61 -21.17 -9.64
C GLY A 161 4.42 -20.25 -9.90
N CYS A 162 4.54 -18.94 -9.65
CA CYS A 162 3.51 -17.95 -9.85
C CYS A 162 3.81 -17.07 -11.07
N VAL A 163 2.81 -16.29 -11.50
CA VAL A 163 2.96 -15.24 -12.51
C VAL A 163 2.53 -13.93 -11.88
N THR A 164 3.38 -12.90 -11.93
CA THR A 164 3.06 -11.58 -11.38
C THR A 164 2.01 -10.85 -12.19
N ASN A 165 1.32 -9.91 -11.54
CA ASN A 165 0.47 -8.90 -12.16
C ASN A 165 0.84 -7.47 -11.71
N GLY A 166 2.05 -7.26 -11.25
CA GLY A 166 2.50 -5.93 -10.86
C GLY A 166 2.14 -5.54 -9.42
N ASP A 167 1.95 -4.26 -9.17
CA ASP A 167 1.61 -3.61 -7.90
C ASP A 167 2.49 -4.09 -6.74
N MET A 168 3.80 -4.11 -6.97
CA MET A 168 4.73 -4.52 -5.94
C MET A 168 4.95 -3.39 -4.94
N HIS A 169 4.85 -3.73 -3.66
CA HIS A 169 5.20 -2.86 -2.55
C HIS A 169 6.40 -3.41 -1.77
N VAL A 170 7.19 -2.50 -1.21
CA VAL A 170 8.33 -2.82 -0.35
C VAL A 170 8.36 -1.92 0.87
N VAL A 171 8.59 -2.49 2.04
CA VAL A 171 8.82 -1.75 3.29
C VAL A 171 10.04 -2.30 4.00
N TYR A 172 10.66 -1.49 4.87
CA TYR A 172 11.72 -1.92 5.77
C TYR A 172 11.24 -1.80 7.21
N ASP A 173 11.27 -2.90 7.94
CA ASP A 173 11.03 -2.91 9.38
C ASP A 173 12.35 -2.67 10.13
N PRO A 174 12.56 -1.49 10.71
CA PRO A 174 13.79 -1.17 11.42
C PRO A 174 13.88 -1.81 12.81
N VAL A 175 12.78 -2.34 13.34
CA VAL A 175 12.74 -3.00 14.66
C VAL A 175 13.28 -4.42 14.55
N ASN A 176 12.81 -5.16 13.55
CA ASN A 176 13.24 -6.53 13.30
C ASN A 176 14.36 -6.64 12.26
N GLU A 177 14.71 -5.53 11.60
CA GLU A 177 15.77 -5.42 10.59
C GLU A 177 15.53 -6.30 9.35
N HIS A 178 14.30 -6.30 8.82
CA HIS A 178 13.92 -7.04 7.62
C HIS A 178 13.29 -6.14 6.57
N PHE A 179 13.48 -6.48 5.30
CA PHE A 179 12.64 -5.98 4.21
C PHE A 179 11.44 -6.92 4.02
N LEU A 180 10.29 -6.34 3.73
CA LEU A 180 9.07 -7.05 3.39
C LEU A 180 8.61 -6.58 2.01
N ILE A 181 8.07 -7.51 1.23
CA ILE A 181 7.49 -7.23 -0.09
C ILE A 181 6.11 -7.87 -0.19
N CYS A 182 5.22 -7.28 -0.98
CA CYS A 182 4.03 -7.94 -1.49
C CYS A 182 3.80 -7.56 -2.95
N MET A 183 3.08 -8.40 -3.70
CA MET A 183 2.76 -8.17 -5.11
C MET A 183 1.53 -8.95 -5.52
N LEU A 184 0.85 -8.46 -6.54
CA LEU A 184 -0.30 -9.13 -7.14
C LEU A 184 0.12 -10.32 -8.02
N LEU A 185 -0.73 -11.32 -8.10
CA LEU A 185 -0.51 -12.52 -8.91
C LEU A 185 -1.64 -12.73 -9.92
N ASN A 186 -1.27 -12.87 -11.17
CA ASN A 186 -2.18 -13.27 -12.25
C ASN A 186 -2.52 -14.78 -12.19
N SER A 187 -1.58 -15.59 -11.78
CA SER A 187 -1.81 -17.03 -11.54
C SER A 187 -0.87 -17.60 -10.48
N SER A 188 -1.31 -18.70 -9.88
CA SER A 188 -0.50 -19.50 -8.96
C SER A 188 -0.66 -20.97 -9.29
N PRO A 189 0.17 -21.88 -8.74
CA PRO A 189 0.04 -23.32 -8.95
C PRO A 189 -1.34 -23.90 -8.57
N GLU A 190 -2.07 -23.21 -7.70
CA GLU A 190 -3.42 -23.60 -7.27
C GLU A 190 -4.49 -23.12 -8.24
N ASN A 191 -4.25 -22.02 -8.96
CA ASN A 191 -5.15 -21.38 -9.92
C ASN A 191 -4.62 -21.46 -11.37
N ALA A 192 -3.74 -22.40 -11.66
CA ALA A 192 -3.20 -22.62 -13.02
C ALA A 192 -4.27 -23.04 -14.05
N ASN A 193 -5.48 -23.36 -13.61
CA ASN A 193 -6.62 -23.66 -14.48
C ASN A 193 -7.41 -22.44 -14.97
N VAL A 194 -7.05 -21.23 -14.53
CA VAL A 194 -7.55 -20.01 -15.16
C VAL A 194 -6.78 -19.89 -16.48
N GLY A 195 -7.40 -20.36 -17.56
CA GLY A 195 -6.79 -20.40 -18.90
C GLY A 195 -6.19 -19.06 -19.28
N THR A 196 -5.27 -19.10 -20.25
CA THR A 196 -4.46 -17.98 -20.77
C THR A 196 -4.61 -16.69 -20.00
N PRO A 197 -3.53 -16.12 -19.42
CA PRO A 197 -3.61 -14.89 -18.61
C PRO A 197 -4.51 -13.89 -19.30
N GLN A 198 -5.65 -13.59 -18.70
CA GLN A 198 -6.47 -12.48 -19.14
C GLN A 198 -5.84 -11.23 -18.54
N PRO A 199 -5.70 -10.15 -19.28
CA PRO A 199 -5.01 -8.95 -18.79
C PRO A 199 -5.65 -8.28 -17.56
N TYR A 200 -6.73 -8.83 -17.04
CA TYR A 200 -7.50 -8.28 -15.92
C TYR A 200 -7.87 -9.32 -14.85
N THR A 201 -7.11 -10.38 -14.70
CA THR A 201 -7.34 -11.34 -13.63
C THR A 201 -6.20 -11.31 -12.64
N THR A 202 -6.45 -10.81 -11.46
CA THR A 202 -5.55 -10.89 -10.32
C THR A 202 -6.16 -11.79 -9.27
N VAL A 203 -5.68 -13.00 -9.19
CA VAL A 203 -6.32 -14.06 -8.40
C VAL A 203 -5.66 -14.29 -7.05
N GLY A 204 -4.49 -13.74 -6.81
CA GLY A 204 -3.73 -13.97 -5.59
C GLY A 204 -2.74 -12.86 -5.25
N ILE A 205 -2.09 -13.04 -4.11
CA ILE A 205 -1.04 -12.15 -3.61
C ILE A 205 0.15 -13.01 -3.17
N ALA A 206 1.35 -12.60 -3.56
CA ALA A 206 2.59 -13.09 -2.97
C ALA A 206 3.12 -12.08 -1.96
N TYR A 207 3.78 -12.56 -0.92
CA TYR A 207 4.56 -11.75 0.00
C TYR A 207 5.88 -12.42 0.33
N GLY A 208 6.83 -11.64 0.79
CA GLY A 208 8.14 -12.13 1.16
C GLY A 208 8.78 -11.33 2.28
N VAL A 209 9.70 -11.97 2.99
CA VAL A 209 10.53 -11.35 4.00
C VAL A 209 11.99 -11.69 3.74
N SER A 210 12.88 -10.68 3.80
CA SER A 210 14.32 -10.92 3.72
C SER A 210 14.81 -11.64 4.98
N VAL A 211 15.72 -12.59 4.84
CA VAL A 211 16.25 -13.36 5.97
C VAL A 211 17.09 -12.50 6.91
N THR A 212 17.65 -11.41 6.40
CA THR A 212 18.46 -10.43 7.13
C THR A 212 18.19 -9.03 6.59
N ASN A 213 18.85 -8.01 7.15
CA ASN A 213 18.83 -6.64 6.63
C ASN A 213 19.64 -6.45 5.31
N ASP A 214 20.21 -7.51 4.77
CA ASP A 214 20.81 -7.53 3.41
C ASP A 214 19.79 -8.06 2.39
N PRO A 215 19.09 -7.19 1.63
CA PRO A 215 18.06 -7.61 0.68
C PRO A 215 18.62 -8.34 -0.54
N THR A 216 19.94 -8.38 -0.73
CA THR A 216 20.57 -9.08 -1.85
C THR A 216 20.69 -10.59 -1.60
N GLY A 217 20.42 -11.04 -0.38
CA GLY A 217 20.58 -12.41 0.08
C GLY A 217 19.35 -13.28 -0.09
N ASP A 218 19.09 -14.08 0.94
CA ASP A 218 17.98 -15.02 0.99
C ASP A 218 16.68 -14.31 1.42
N TRP A 219 15.57 -14.76 0.83
CA TRP A 219 14.21 -14.36 1.15
C TRP A 219 13.34 -15.59 1.35
N GLU A 220 12.38 -15.45 2.27
CA GLU A 220 11.30 -16.40 2.47
C GLU A 220 10.03 -15.84 1.79
N LEU A 221 9.51 -16.56 0.81
CA LEU A 221 8.34 -16.16 0.03
C LEU A 221 7.16 -17.07 0.30
N ASN A 222 5.98 -16.51 0.26
CA ASN A 222 4.72 -17.26 0.28
C ASN A 222 3.70 -16.60 -0.65
N TYR A 223 2.64 -17.33 -0.98
CA TYR A 223 1.53 -16.80 -1.75
C TYR A 223 0.21 -17.41 -1.28
N PHE A 224 -0.88 -16.72 -1.55
CA PHE A 224 -2.23 -17.16 -1.21
C PHE A 224 -3.24 -16.69 -2.27
N ASP A 225 -4.36 -17.43 -2.33
CA ASP A 225 -5.50 -17.09 -3.18
C ASP A 225 -6.27 -15.92 -2.56
N ALA A 226 -6.59 -14.91 -3.36
CA ALA A 226 -7.39 -13.76 -2.92
C ALA A 226 -8.90 -14.09 -2.84
N ASN A 227 -9.32 -15.31 -3.24
CA ASN A 227 -10.72 -15.71 -3.30
C ASN A 227 -11.60 -14.75 -4.10
N THR A 228 -11.06 -14.26 -5.21
CA THR A 228 -11.73 -13.40 -6.18
C THR A 228 -11.09 -13.58 -7.55
N THR A 229 -11.69 -13.05 -8.58
CA THR A 229 -11.10 -13.03 -9.92
C THR A 229 -10.33 -11.76 -10.23
N PHE A 230 -10.53 -10.71 -9.43
CA PHE A 230 -9.77 -9.47 -9.57
C PHE A 230 -9.62 -8.77 -8.21
N ILE A 231 -8.43 -8.88 -7.61
CA ILE A 231 -7.97 -8.08 -6.48
C ILE A 231 -6.99 -7.03 -7.00
N ASP A 232 -7.00 -5.84 -6.42
CA ASP A 232 -6.23 -4.69 -6.89
C ASP A 232 -5.76 -3.83 -5.73
N PHE A 233 -4.76 -2.98 -5.97
CA PHE A 233 -4.24 -2.00 -5.03
C PHE A 233 -3.89 -2.62 -3.66
N PRO A 234 -2.87 -3.48 -3.57
CA PRO A 234 -2.50 -4.11 -2.32
C PRO A 234 -1.89 -3.08 -1.36
N GLY A 235 -2.33 -3.06 -0.10
CA GLY A 235 -1.71 -2.29 0.97
C GLY A 235 -0.92 -3.23 1.87
N MET A 236 0.16 -2.74 2.48
CA MET A 236 1.00 -3.52 3.38
C MET A 236 1.41 -2.71 4.61
N GLY A 237 1.19 -3.27 5.81
CA GLY A 237 1.56 -2.67 7.08
C GLY A 237 1.88 -3.73 8.13
N TYR A 238 2.39 -3.28 9.26
CA TYR A 238 2.74 -4.18 10.38
C TYR A 238 2.83 -3.45 11.71
N ASP A 239 2.55 -4.21 12.78
CA ASP A 239 2.93 -3.89 14.16
C ASP A 239 3.76 -5.04 14.73
N PRO A 240 4.23 -5.00 15.98
CA PRO A 240 5.00 -6.10 16.57
C PRO A 240 4.30 -7.46 16.61
N THR A 241 2.97 -7.50 16.46
CA THR A 241 2.14 -8.70 16.53
C THR A 241 1.66 -9.15 15.15
N TRP A 242 1.25 -8.21 14.31
CA TRP A 242 0.52 -8.49 13.07
C TRP A 242 1.24 -7.94 11.84
N PHE A 243 1.29 -8.74 10.81
CA PHE A 243 1.59 -8.32 9.44
C PHE A 243 0.28 -8.33 8.64
N VAL A 244 -0.05 -7.22 8.00
CA VAL A 244 -1.34 -7.02 7.36
C VAL A 244 -1.14 -6.71 5.88
N ILE A 245 -1.89 -7.41 5.05
CA ILE A 245 -2.03 -7.13 3.61
C ILE A 245 -3.50 -6.85 3.32
N THR A 246 -3.79 -5.83 2.55
CA THR A 246 -5.14 -5.46 2.11
C THR A 246 -5.23 -5.47 0.59
N GLY A 247 -6.42 -5.41 0.05
CA GLY A 247 -6.67 -5.23 -1.38
C GLY A 247 -8.13 -4.93 -1.67
N ASN A 248 -8.39 -4.28 -2.79
CA ASN A 248 -9.74 -4.00 -3.29
C ASN A 248 -10.24 -5.19 -4.10
N ASP A 249 -11.40 -5.73 -3.75
CA ASP A 249 -12.09 -6.76 -4.53
C ASP A 249 -12.90 -6.10 -5.64
N ILE A 250 -12.29 -5.90 -6.77
CA ILE A 250 -12.91 -5.23 -7.93
C ILE A 250 -14.08 -6.05 -8.47
N THR A 251 -14.00 -7.37 -8.39
CA THR A 251 -15.07 -8.27 -8.89
C THR A 251 -16.37 -8.12 -8.10
N ASN A 252 -16.28 -8.10 -6.77
CA ASN A 252 -17.44 -8.11 -5.89
C ASN A 252 -17.70 -6.77 -5.22
N GLY A 253 -16.78 -5.85 -5.33
CA GLY A 253 -16.75 -4.56 -4.64
C GLY A 253 -16.32 -4.67 -3.19
N GLY A 254 -15.61 -3.65 -2.70
CA GLY A 254 -15.16 -3.54 -1.32
C GLY A 254 -13.75 -4.04 -1.08
N ALA A 255 -13.39 -4.26 0.18
CA ALA A 255 -12.04 -4.61 0.58
C ALA A 255 -11.94 -6.02 1.15
N LYS A 256 -10.78 -6.62 0.95
CA LYS A 256 -10.31 -7.84 1.60
C LYS A 256 -9.06 -7.55 2.40
N MET A 257 -8.83 -8.36 3.42
CA MET A 257 -7.66 -8.21 4.28
C MET A 257 -7.17 -9.57 4.74
N TRP A 258 -5.85 -9.71 4.79
CA TRP A 258 -5.16 -10.88 5.30
C TRP A 258 -4.24 -10.42 6.43
N VAL A 259 -4.36 -11.08 7.57
CA VAL A 259 -3.63 -10.75 8.79
C VAL A 259 -2.82 -11.96 9.18
N PHE A 260 -1.52 -11.79 9.34
CA PHE A 260 -0.60 -12.85 9.68
C PHE A 260 0.03 -12.58 11.05
N ASP A 261 0.23 -13.63 11.84
CA ASP A 261 1.08 -13.54 13.02
C ASP A 261 2.50 -13.19 12.59
N TYR A 262 2.95 -11.98 12.93
CA TYR A 262 4.19 -11.43 12.39
C TYR A 262 5.40 -12.25 12.80
N SER A 263 5.40 -12.83 14.01
CA SER A 263 6.47 -13.71 14.46
C SER A 263 6.64 -14.95 13.57
N THR A 264 5.54 -15.44 12.99
CA THR A 264 5.59 -16.58 12.05
C THR A 264 6.04 -16.17 10.66
N VAL A 265 5.79 -14.93 10.24
CA VAL A 265 6.31 -14.36 8.99
C VAL A 265 7.82 -14.19 9.06
N LEU A 266 8.33 -13.66 10.19
CA LEU A 266 9.76 -13.44 10.42
C LEU A 266 10.55 -14.72 10.70
N ASN A 267 9.89 -15.83 11.04
CA ASN A 267 10.56 -17.08 11.42
C ASN A 267 10.98 -17.89 10.19
N ASN A 268 12.19 -17.68 9.73
CA ASN A 268 12.79 -18.33 8.55
C ASN A 268 12.90 -19.86 8.65
N SER A 269 12.72 -20.43 9.83
CA SER A 269 12.72 -21.89 10.03
C SER A 269 11.32 -22.51 10.02
N ASN A 270 10.29 -21.70 9.76
CA ASN A 270 8.91 -22.15 9.77
C ASN A 270 8.60 -23.06 8.58
N THR A 271 8.68 -24.36 8.81
CA THR A 271 8.35 -25.40 7.80
C THR A 271 6.84 -25.61 7.63
N GLN A 272 6.01 -24.91 8.41
CA GLN A 272 4.54 -25.05 8.38
C GLN A 272 3.82 -23.87 7.71
N GLY A 273 4.56 -22.83 7.33
CA GLY A 273 4.00 -21.58 6.84
C GLY A 273 3.55 -20.64 7.97
N SER A 274 3.22 -19.43 7.59
CA SER A 274 2.72 -18.40 8.53
C SER A 274 1.31 -18.76 9.00
N THR A 275 0.98 -18.38 10.24
CA THR A 275 -0.41 -18.41 10.71
C THR A 275 -1.12 -17.18 10.18
N GLY A 276 -2.16 -17.38 9.38
CA GLY A 276 -2.89 -16.32 8.71
C GLY A 276 -4.38 -16.36 9.00
N TYR A 277 -5.01 -15.21 8.82
CA TYR A 277 -6.44 -14.98 8.97
C TYR A 277 -6.96 -14.11 7.84
N TYR A 278 -8.15 -14.44 7.34
CA TYR A 278 -8.81 -13.75 6.25
C TYR A 278 -10.03 -12.96 6.74
N PHE A 279 -10.23 -11.77 6.18
CA PHE A 279 -11.39 -10.93 6.40
C PHE A 279 -11.99 -10.53 5.05
N ASN A 280 -13.20 -10.95 4.77
CA ASN A 280 -14.01 -10.37 3.71
C ASN A 280 -14.82 -9.22 4.31
N LEU A 281 -14.42 -8.00 4.01
CA LEU A 281 -15.04 -6.82 4.60
C LEU A 281 -16.27 -6.35 3.81
N GLY A 282 -16.31 -6.64 2.50
CA GLY A 282 -17.43 -6.30 1.62
C GLY A 282 -17.47 -4.84 1.20
N SER A 283 -18.51 -4.45 0.49
CA SER A 283 -18.65 -3.18 -0.24
C SER A 283 -18.76 -1.90 0.63
N GLY A 284 -18.81 -2.03 1.94
CA GLY A 284 -18.75 -0.87 2.85
C GLY A 284 -17.33 -0.41 3.19
N TYR A 285 -16.31 -1.03 2.61
CA TYR A 285 -14.90 -0.77 2.86
C TYR A 285 -14.17 -0.66 1.53
N ASN A 286 -13.40 0.41 1.37
CA ASN A 286 -12.59 0.63 0.17
C ASN A 286 -11.19 1.04 0.58
N THR A 287 -10.20 0.66 -0.18
CA THR A 287 -8.79 1.01 -0.08
C THR A 287 -8.30 1.27 1.35
N LEU A 288 -7.99 0.19 2.04
CA LEU A 288 -7.51 0.22 3.41
C LEU A 288 -5.99 0.42 3.40
N GLY A 289 -5.50 1.46 4.09
CA GLY A 289 -4.07 1.74 4.27
C GLY A 289 -3.55 1.25 5.64
N PRO A 290 -2.95 0.04 5.72
CA PRO A 290 -2.33 -0.44 6.96
C PRO A 290 -1.09 0.38 7.30
N ALA A 291 -0.87 0.64 8.60
CA ALA A 291 0.26 1.44 9.05
C ALA A 291 1.55 0.62 9.17
N GLN A 292 2.68 1.25 8.88
CA GLN A 292 4.00 0.75 9.25
C GLN A 292 4.32 1.23 10.66
N THR A 293 4.42 0.32 11.61
CA THR A 293 4.58 0.67 13.02
C THR A 293 6.05 0.57 13.45
N TYR A 294 6.64 1.71 13.81
CA TYR A 294 8.04 1.81 14.27
C TYR A 294 8.19 1.84 15.80
N ASP A 295 7.11 1.55 16.52
CA ASP A 295 7.10 1.44 17.96
C ASP A 295 7.11 -0.04 18.38
N PRO A 296 8.22 -0.57 18.94
CA PRO A 296 8.32 -1.98 19.31
C PRO A 296 7.40 -2.38 20.46
N THR A 297 6.74 -1.43 21.10
CA THR A 297 5.81 -1.67 22.21
C THR A 297 4.34 -1.53 21.81
N ALA A 298 4.07 -1.19 20.57
CA ALA A 298 2.70 -1.13 20.07
C ALA A 298 2.04 -2.52 20.12
N ASN A 299 0.75 -2.54 20.37
CA ASN A 299 -0.07 -3.75 20.46
C ASN A 299 -1.35 -3.64 19.62
N THR A 300 -1.36 -2.70 18.70
CA THR A 300 -2.50 -2.40 17.85
C THR A 300 -1.99 -2.02 16.48
N GLU A 301 -2.39 -2.76 15.48
CA GLU A 301 -2.18 -2.38 14.09
C GLU A 301 -3.29 -1.41 13.68
N TYR A 302 -2.89 -0.26 13.17
CA TYR A 302 -3.81 0.79 12.71
C TYR A 302 -3.99 0.72 11.21
N ILE A 303 -5.22 0.93 10.77
CA ILE A 303 -5.58 0.97 9.35
C ILE A 303 -6.42 2.22 9.12
N VAL A 304 -6.08 2.99 8.11
CA VAL A 304 -6.80 4.22 7.74
C VAL A 304 -7.41 4.07 6.36
N ALA A 305 -8.62 4.56 6.20
CA ALA A 305 -9.25 4.69 4.90
C ALA A 305 -9.97 6.02 4.77
N ASP A 306 -10.21 6.44 3.53
CA ASP A 306 -11.09 7.55 3.26
C ASP A 306 -12.52 7.23 3.71
N GLY A 307 -13.19 8.20 4.31
CA GLY A 307 -14.57 8.08 4.78
C GLY A 307 -15.61 8.19 3.66
N GLY A 308 -15.20 8.61 2.47
CA GLY A 308 -16.05 8.69 1.27
C GLY A 308 -17.05 9.83 1.28
N ASP A 309 -16.88 10.83 2.13
CA ASP A 309 -17.78 11.99 2.21
C ASP A 309 -17.07 13.35 2.19
N GLY A 310 -15.74 13.34 2.04
CA GLY A 310 -14.92 14.54 1.98
C GLY A 310 -14.82 15.30 3.31
N THR A 311 -15.14 14.66 4.44
CA THR A 311 -15.14 15.32 5.74
C THR A 311 -14.38 14.58 6.83
N HIS A 312 -14.13 13.27 6.64
CA HIS A 312 -13.43 12.45 7.63
C HIS A 312 -12.66 11.30 7.00
N MET A 313 -11.64 10.86 7.71
CA MET A 313 -10.98 9.59 7.51
C MET A 313 -11.51 8.56 8.51
N GLN A 314 -11.63 7.32 8.12
CA GLN A 314 -12.09 6.25 8.99
C GLN A 314 -10.88 5.48 9.53
N LEU A 315 -10.79 5.39 10.86
CA LEU A 315 -9.78 4.58 11.54
C LEU A 315 -10.33 3.19 11.86
N TYR A 316 -9.52 2.17 11.58
CA TYR A 316 -9.74 0.79 11.99
C TYR A 316 -8.55 0.28 12.78
N THR A 317 -8.75 -0.80 13.53
CA THR A 317 -7.69 -1.44 14.30
C THR A 317 -7.74 -2.95 14.17
N ILE A 318 -6.56 -3.58 14.18
CA ILE A 318 -6.39 -5.01 14.44
C ILE A 318 -5.79 -5.15 15.84
N THR A 319 -6.41 -5.96 16.66
CA THR A 319 -5.96 -6.25 18.02
C THR A 319 -5.94 -7.75 18.28
N GLY A 320 -5.25 -8.18 19.31
CA GLY A 320 -5.10 -9.57 19.72
C GLY A 320 -3.62 -9.87 20.04
N ASN A 321 -3.37 -11.03 20.60
CA ASN A 321 -2.01 -11.50 20.89
C ASN A 321 -1.54 -12.47 19.80
N SER A 322 -0.23 -12.59 19.60
CA SER A 322 0.35 -13.64 18.76
C SER A 322 -0.21 -15.02 19.16
N GLY A 323 -0.57 -15.82 18.17
CA GLY A 323 -1.22 -17.12 18.34
C GLY A 323 -2.72 -17.07 18.68
N SER A 324 -3.33 -15.89 18.78
CA SER A 324 -4.79 -15.74 18.94
C SER A 324 -5.46 -15.34 17.61
N THR A 325 -6.77 -15.40 17.54
CA THR A 325 -7.52 -14.85 16.41
C THR A 325 -7.52 -13.32 16.47
N PRO A 326 -7.05 -12.61 15.41
CA PRO A 326 -7.10 -11.15 15.39
C PRO A 326 -8.55 -10.65 15.33
N VAL A 327 -8.77 -9.49 15.94
CA VAL A 327 -10.05 -8.80 15.95
C VAL A 327 -9.93 -7.49 15.19
N PHE A 328 -10.64 -7.39 14.08
CA PHE A 328 -10.80 -6.14 13.33
C PHE A 328 -11.94 -5.32 13.95
N THR A 329 -11.67 -4.06 14.20
CA THR A 329 -12.63 -3.15 14.80
C THR A 329 -12.72 -1.86 14.00
N THR A 330 -13.95 -1.47 13.63
CA THR A 330 -14.23 -0.11 13.16
C THR A 330 -14.12 0.81 14.38
N SER A 331 -13.14 1.71 14.35
CA SER A 331 -12.82 2.57 15.47
C SER A 331 -13.42 3.98 15.27
N THR A 332 -12.60 5.00 15.29
CA THR A 332 -13.01 6.41 15.35
C THR A 332 -13.01 7.04 13.96
N GLN A 333 -13.96 7.92 13.70
CA GLN A 333 -13.89 8.87 12.58
C GLN A 333 -12.94 10.01 12.94
N LEU A 334 -11.98 10.26 12.07
CA LEU A 334 -11.01 11.35 12.19
C LEU A 334 -11.55 12.52 11.34
N THR A 335 -12.36 13.38 11.95
CA THR A 335 -13.01 14.50 11.25
C THR A 335 -12.00 15.59 10.91
N SER A 336 -11.93 15.98 9.65
CA SER A 336 -11.12 17.11 9.20
C SER A 336 -11.81 18.44 9.46
N SER A 337 -11.03 19.44 9.81
CA SER A 337 -11.49 20.83 9.87
C SER A 337 -11.55 21.51 8.48
N SER A 338 -11.01 20.85 7.46
CA SER A 338 -10.90 21.35 6.09
C SER A 338 -11.49 20.32 5.12
N PRO A 339 -12.82 20.35 4.90
CA PRO A 339 -13.45 19.36 4.01
C PRO A 339 -12.94 19.49 2.57
N TRP A 340 -12.93 18.35 1.88
CA TRP A 340 -12.51 18.21 0.49
C TRP A 340 -13.66 17.68 -0.40
N SER A 341 -13.43 17.57 -1.69
CA SER A 341 -14.33 16.89 -2.63
C SER A 341 -13.79 15.50 -2.92
N GLU A 342 -14.68 14.53 -3.07
CA GLU A 342 -14.38 13.19 -3.59
C GLU A 342 -14.30 13.16 -5.13
N THR A 343 -14.64 14.26 -5.77
CA THR A 343 -14.62 14.34 -7.24
C THR A 343 -13.22 14.73 -7.72
N ALA A 344 -12.56 13.80 -8.37
CA ALA A 344 -11.24 14.02 -8.95
C ALA A 344 -11.21 15.18 -9.95
N VAL A 345 -10.12 15.92 -9.94
CA VAL A 345 -9.84 17.02 -10.89
C VAL A 345 -8.49 16.76 -11.54
N GLY A 346 -8.50 16.66 -12.86
CA GLY A 346 -7.26 16.60 -13.61
C GLY A 346 -6.51 17.94 -13.52
N VAL A 347 -5.19 17.87 -13.41
CA VAL A 347 -4.28 19.01 -13.50
C VAL A 347 -3.41 18.86 -14.74
N ASN A 348 -3.05 19.95 -15.37
CA ASN A 348 -2.15 19.88 -16.51
C ASN A 348 -0.70 19.73 -16.06
N ALA A 349 0.07 18.93 -16.79
CA ALA A 349 1.52 18.92 -16.63
C ALA A 349 2.10 20.32 -16.85
N LEU A 350 3.15 20.68 -16.12
CA LEU A 350 3.80 21.98 -16.24
C LEU A 350 4.23 22.26 -17.69
N GLY A 351 3.72 23.33 -18.27
CA GLY A 351 4.00 23.71 -19.65
C GLY A 351 3.25 22.90 -20.72
N SER A 352 2.26 22.10 -20.34
CA SER A 352 1.41 21.30 -21.23
C SER A 352 -0.07 21.63 -21.05
N THR A 353 -0.88 21.29 -22.04
CA THR A 353 -2.35 21.28 -21.95
C THR A 353 -2.88 19.86 -21.71
N THR A 354 -2.01 18.86 -21.67
CA THR A 354 -2.39 17.47 -21.39
C THR A 354 -2.68 17.33 -19.90
N PRO A 355 -3.87 16.88 -19.51
CA PRO A 355 -4.17 16.62 -18.11
C PRO A 355 -3.34 15.42 -17.62
N ILE A 356 -2.92 15.52 -16.36
CA ILE A 356 -2.38 14.39 -15.60
C ILE A 356 -3.52 13.83 -14.77
N GLU A 357 -3.68 12.53 -14.78
CA GLU A 357 -4.57 11.86 -13.83
C GLU A 357 -4.01 12.03 -12.42
N THR A 358 -4.85 12.49 -11.50
CA THR A 358 -4.44 12.81 -10.12
C THR A 358 -4.93 11.79 -9.10
N GLY A 359 -5.20 10.59 -9.56
CA GLY A 359 -5.83 9.51 -8.79
C GLY A 359 -7.34 9.48 -8.98
N LEU A 360 -7.93 8.35 -8.66
CA LEU A 360 -9.37 8.08 -8.86
C LEU A 360 -10.23 8.56 -7.69
N ASP A 361 -9.62 8.71 -6.51
CA ASP A 361 -10.30 9.01 -5.25
C ASP A 361 -9.35 9.63 -4.22
N CYS A 362 -9.81 9.80 -2.99
CA CYS A 362 -9.03 10.36 -1.88
C CYS A 362 -8.38 9.27 -0.99
N ARG A 363 -8.01 8.12 -1.57
CA ARG A 363 -7.42 6.99 -0.84
C ARG A 363 -6.13 7.32 -0.10
N VAL A 364 -5.88 6.57 0.96
CA VAL A 364 -4.62 6.62 1.70
C VAL A 364 -3.56 5.82 0.96
N TYR A 365 -2.41 6.43 0.68
CA TYR A 365 -1.28 5.77 0.03
C TYR A 365 -0.24 5.23 1.01
N SER A 366 -0.09 5.88 2.16
CA SER A 366 0.88 5.47 3.17
C SER A 366 0.42 5.89 4.55
N ALA A 367 0.63 5.03 5.53
CA ALA A 367 0.40 5.32 6.94
C ALA A 367 1.57 4.81 7.79
N ILE A 368 1.93 5.58 8.81
CA ILE A 368 3.04 5.26 9.73
C ILE A 368 2.58 5.54 11.16
N TYR A 369 2.84 4.59 12.06
CA TYR A 369 2.66 4.80 13.49
C TYR A 369 4.01 4.89 14.20
N VAL A 370 4.27 6.01 14.85
CA VAL A 370 5.53 6.28 15.54
C VAL A 370 5.32 7.22 16.73
N ASN A 371 5.96 6.93 17.87
CA ASN A 371 5.90 7.76 19.08
C ASN A 371 4.46 8.08 19.55
N GLY A 372 3.54 7.13 19.44
CA GLY A 372 2.14 7.29 19.84
C GLY A 372 1.31 8.14 18.89
N GLN A 373 1.81 8.44 17.70
CA GLN A 373 1.12 9.23 16.68
C GLN A 373 0.98 8.45 15.39
N LEU A 374 -0.18 8.56 14.75
CA LEU A 374 -0.48 8.00 13.44
C LEU A 374 -0.38 9.11 12.41
N TRP A 375 0.46 8.91 11.41
CA TRP A 375 0.67 9.81 10.27
C TRP A 375 0.24 9.09 9.00
N PHE A 376 -0.47 9.78 8.14
CA PHE A 376 -0.87 9.27 6.82
C PHE A 376 -0.99 10.39 5.82
N THR A 377 -1.02 10.05 4.55
CA THR A 377 -1.19 11.00 3.45
C THR A 377 -2.26 10.54 2.49
N HIS A 378 -3.02 11.47 1.96
CA HIS A 378 -4.00 11.23 0.91
C HIS A 378 -4.17 12.45 -0.01
N ASN A 379 -4.74 12.23 -1.20
CA ASN A 379 -5.09 13.38 -2.04
C ASN A 379 -6.38 14.02 -1.55
N VAL A 380 -6.49 15.31 -1.84
CA VAL A 380 -7.73 16.08 -1.64
C VAL A 380 -8.01 16.93 -2.87
N TYR A 381 -9.26 17.05 -3.24
CA TYR A 381 -9.69 17.91 -4.35
C TYR A 381 -10.38 19.13 -3.78
N LEU A 382 -9.85 20.31 -4.12
CA LEU A 382 -10.22 21.56 -3.45
C LEU A 382 -10.62 22.64 -4.48
N PRO A 383 -11.49 23.59 -4.07
CA PRO A 383 -12.31 23.62 -2.83
C PRO A 383 -13.40 22.53 -2.85
N SER A 384 -13.89 22.11 -1.68
CA SER A 384 -14.82 20.97 -1.53
C SER A 384 -16.11 21.09 -2.35
N SER A 385 -16.65 22.30 -2.51
CA SER A 385 -17.91 22.52 -3.26
C SER A 385 -17.78 22.57 -4.77
N SER A 386 -16.58 22.87 -5.29
CA SER A 386 -16.29 22.98 -6.72
C SER A 386 -14.79 22.88 -6.94
N PRO A 387 -14.26 21.66 -6.95
CA PRO A 387 -12.82 21.45 -6.97
C PRO A 387 -12.20 21.94 -8.28
N THR A 388 -11.08 22.63 -8.17
CA THR A 388 -10.32 23.19 -9.28
C THR A 388 -8.83 22.82 -9.24
N TYR A 389 -8.38 22.19 -8.16
CA TYR A 389 -7.01 21.73 -8.01
C TYR A 389 -6.94 20.53 -7.04
N THR A 390 -5.86 19.78 -7.18
CA THR A 390 -5.52 18.67 -6.29
C THR A 390 -4.49 19.15 -5.26
N GLY A 391 -4.67 18.74 -4.01
CA GLY A 391 -3.74 18.93 -2.92
C GLY A 391 -3.36 17.59 -2.29
N ILE A 392 -2.43 17.64 -1.36
CA ILE A 392 -2.09 16.52 -0.45
C ILE A 392 -2.41 16.99 0.96
N ASP A 393 -3.15 16.19 1.70
CA ASP A 393 -3.41 16.35 3.12
C ASP A 393 -2.65 15.29 3.93
N TRP A 394 -2.30 15.63 5.18
CA TRP A 394 -1.51 14.77 6.07
C TRP A 394 -1.73 15.12 7.53
#